data_e885310e1466d2cb54a39fb84065cf76
#
_entry.id   e885310e1466d2cb54a39fb84065cf76
#
_cell.length_a   1.000
_cell.length_b   1.000
_cell.length_c   1.000
_cell.angle_alpha   90.00
_cell.angle_beta   90.00
_cell.angle_gamma   90.00
#
_symmetry.space_group_name_H-M   'P 1'
#
loop_
_entity.id
_entity.type
_entity.pdbx_description
1 polymer ?
#
loop_
_entity_poly.entity_id
_entity_poly.type
_entity_poly.pdbx_seq_one_letter_code
_entity_poly.pdbx_strand_id
1 'polypeptide(L)'
;GADYFCLIKPEVTFLVLIATGLGCYMAAQGALSLWTLFHAVLGTALVAGGTATLNHYIERDLDGRMRRTAQRPLPSGRLKPREVLNFGITLSVLGGAYLAVFVNLLTSVIGLLTLLSYLLVYTPLKRKTSWATFIGAFPGAAPVLMGWTAVRNSAGLEAWVLYALLFAWQFPHFLAIAWMYKEDYARAGMLMLPQRDPEGNRAF
;
A
#
# COMPACT_ATOMS: atom_id res chain seq x y z
N GLY A 1 -0.81 -22.62 -3.17
CA GLY A 1 0.27 -21.74 -2.64
C GLY A 1 0.50 -20.51 -3.50
N ALA A 2 0.83 -20.66 -4.80
CA ALA A 2 1.25 -19.55 -5.68
C ALA A 2 0.19 -18.43 -5.82
N ASP A 3 -1.10 -18.78 -5.90
CA ASP A 3 -2.17 -17.79 -6.02
C ASP A 3 -2.31 -16.92 -4.77
N TYR A 4 -2.18 -17.48 -3.56
CA TYR A 4 -2.17 -16.72 -2.32
C TYR A 4 -0.94 -15.80 -2.22
N PHE A 5 0.21 -16.24 -2.71
CA PHE A 5 1.41 -15.41 -2.79
C PHE A 5 1.20 -14.23 -3.76
N CYS A 6 0.52 -14.46 -4.89
CA CYS A 6 0.14 -13.38 -5.83
C CYS A 6 -0.76 -12.32 -5.17
N LEU A 7 -1.69 -12.72 -4.27
CA LEU A 7 -2.61 -11.79 -3.60
C LEU A 7 -1.90 -10.75 -2.73
N ILE A 8 -0.81 -11.11 -2.08
CA ILE A 8 -0.05 -10.19 -1.22
C ILE A 8 0.83 -9.21 -2.01
N LYS A 9 0.83 -9.26 -3.35
CA LYS A 9 1.62 -8.41 -4.25
C LYS A 9 3.09 -8.32 -3.81
N PRO A 10 3.88 -9.38 -3.91
CA PRO A 10 5.20 -9.48 -3.28
C PRO A 10 6.15 -8.35 -3.69
N GLU A 11 6.14 -7.91 -4.94
CA GLU A 11 6.99 -6.82 -5.43
C GLU A 11 6.68 -5.50 -4.71
N VAL A 12 5.39 -5.13 -4.63
CA VAL A 12 4.96 -3.90 -3.95
C VAL A 12 5.19 -4.01 -2.45
N THR A 13 4.83 -5.15 -1.85
CA THR A 13 5.04 -5.41 -0.43
C THR A 13 6.51 -5.33 -0.07
N PHE A 14 7.41 -5.87 -0.89
CA PHE A 14 8.85 -5.77 -0.67
C PHE A 14 9.33 -4.31 -0.59
N LEU A 15 8.87 -3.42 -1.48
CA LEU A 15 9.19 -1.99 -1.42
C LEU A 15 8.64 -1.32 -0.15
N VAL A 16 7.46 -1.69 0.29
CA VAL A 16 6.88 -1.25 1.58
C VAL A 16 7.78 -1.66 2.75
N LEU A 17 8.31 -2.90 2.74
CA LEU A 17 9.19 -3.40 3.78
C LEU A 17 10.55 -2.68 3.79
N ILE A 18 11.10 -2.35 2.61
CA ILE A 18 12.32 -1.52 2.50
C ILE A 18 12.08 -0.14 3.13
N ALA A 19 10.95 0.51 2.81
CA ALA A 19 10.60 1.82 3.38
C ALA A 19 10.43 1.75 4.91
N THR A 20 9.81 0.68 5.43
CA THR A 20 9.71 0.44 6.87
C THR A 20 11.09 0.23 7.50
N GLY A 21 11.94 -0.60 6.90
CA GLY A 21 13.31 -0.82 7.35
C GLY A 21 14.15 0.44 7.36
N LEU A 22 14.02 1.29 6.33
CA LEU A 22 14.65 2.60 6.27
C LEU A 22 14.19 3.50 7.42
N GLY A 23 12.89 3.54 7.69
CA GLY A 23 12.34 4.28 8.82
C GLY A 23 12.91 3.80 10.16
N CYS A 24 13.02 2.48 10.38
CA CYS A 24 13.66 1.92 11.57
C CYS A 24 15.14 2.34 11.67
N TYR A 25 15.88 2.24 10.59
CA TYR A 25 17.30 2.57 10.55
C TYR A 25 17.55 4.05 10.87
N MET A 26 16.81 4.95 10.23
CA MET A 26 16.92 6.39 10.46
C MET A 26 16.53 6.79 11.88
N ALA A 27 15.51 6.13 12.43
CA ALA A 27 15.06 6.38 13.82
C ALA A 27 16.07 5.90 14.87
N ALA A 28 16.86 4.88 14.57
CA ALA A 28 17.77 4.28 15.54
C ALA A 28 18.95 5.18 15.93
N GLN A 29 19.40 6.09 15.04
CA GLN A 29 20.50 7.03 15.29
C GLN A 29 21.77 6.34 15.88
N GLY A 30 22.09 5.14 15.41
CA GLY A 30 23.19 4.33 15.87
C GLY A 30 22.87 2.84 15.84
N ALA A 31 22.81 2.20 17.01
CA ALA A 31 22.56 0.76 17.07
C ALA A 31 21.06 0.41 16.87
N LEU A 32 20.74 -0.12 15.71
CA LEU A 32 19.41 -0.65 15.43
C LEU A 32 19.24 -2.04 16.03
N SER A 33 18.23 -2.22 16.90
CA SER A 33 17.84 -3.53 17.41
C SER A 33 17.30 -4.40 16.27
N LEU A 34 17.97 -5.50 15.98
CA LEU A 34 17.50 -6.49 14.98
C LEU A 34 16.14 -7.09 15.39
N TRP A 35 15.86 -7.19 16.68
CA TRP A 35 14.57 -7.63 17.19
C TRP A 35 13.45 -6.67 16.79
N THR A 36 13.64 -5.37 17.06
CA THR A 36 12.66 -4.34 16.68
C THR A 36 12.47 -4.29 15.17
N LEU A 37 13.56 -4.34 14.39
CA LEU A 37 13.50 -4.37 12.92
C LEU A 37 12.70 -5.57 12.43
N PHE A 38 12.99 -6.77 12.93
CA PHE A 38 12.31 -8.00 12.54
C PHE A 38 10.80 -7.91 12.79
N HIS A 39 10.39 -7.50 13.99
CA HIS A 39 8.97 -7.41 14.34
C HIS A 39 8.24 -6.29 13.60
N ALA A 40 8.88 -5.14 13.38
CA ALA A 40 8.31 -4.05 12.60
C ALA A 40 8.08 -4.49 11.13
N VAL A 41 9.08 -5.11 10.51
CA VAL A 41 9.01 -5.58 9.12
C VAL A 41 7.98 -6.71 8.97
N LEU A 42 7.97 -7.70 9.86
CA LEU A 42 7.02 -8.81 9.80
C LEU A 42 5.57 -8.33 10.00
N GLY A 43 5.33 -7.49 11.02
CA GLY A 43 4.00 -6.94 11.26
C GLY A 43 3.51 -6.06 10.10
N THR A 44 4.41 -5.23 9.54
CA THR A 44 4.09 -4.44 8.34
C THR A 44 3.81 -5.35 7.13
N ALA A 45 4.54 -6.44 6.95
CA ALA A 45 4.30 -7.41 5.88
C ALA A 45 2.88 -8.02 5.96
N LEU A 46 2.43 -8.36 7.17
CA LEU A 46 1.08 -8.88 7.39
C LEU A 46 0.00 -7.83 7.05
N VAL A 47 0.14 -6.60 7.53
CA VAL A 47 -0.81 -5.51 7.23
C VAL A 47 -0.80 -5.17 5.75
N ALA A 48 0.37 -5.05 5.11
CA ALA A 48 0.49 -4.74 3.68
C ALA A 48 -0.07 -5.87 2.81
N GLY A 49 0.24 -7.14 3.15
CA GLY A 49 -0.29 -8.31 2.48
C GLY A 49 -1.81 -8.40 2.61
N GLY A 50 -2.36 -8.11 3.80
CA GLY A 50 -3.79 -8.01 4.03
C GLY A 50 -4.44 -6.89 3.19
N THR A 51 -3.83 -5.71 3.18
CA THR A 51 -4.28 -4.56 2.37
C THR A 51 -4.30 -4.90 0.88
N ALA A 52 -3.22 -5.50 0.36
CA ALA A 52 -3.12 -5.92 -1.04
C ALA A 52 -4.19 -6.95 -1.40
N THR A 53 -4.40 -7.95 -0.53
CA THR A 53 -5.40 -9.00 -0.71
C THR A 53 -6.83 -8.44 -0.73
N LEU A 54 -7.17 -7.56 0.23
CA LEU A 54 -8.48 -6.92 0.27
C LEU A 54 -8.69 -5.96 -0.92
N ASN A 55 -7.63 -5.30 -1.40
CA ASN A 55 -7.69 -4.51 -2.62
C ASN A 55 -8.02 -5.38 -3.84
N HIS A 56 -7.43 -6.58 -3.98
CA HIS A 56 -7.82 -7.54 -5.03
C HIS A 56 -9.30 -7.91 -4.94
N TYR A 57 -9.83 -8.11 -3.73
CA TYR A 57 -11.24 -8.41 -3.52
C TYR A 57 -12.16 -7.26 -3.97
N ILE A 58 -11.81 -6.01 -3.61
CA ILE A 58 -12.61 -4.82 -3.94
C ILE A 58 -12.56 -4.51 -5.45
N GLU A 59 -11.39 -4.64 -6.06
CA GLU A 59 -11.16 -4.28 -7.48
C GLU A 59 -11.37 -5.45 -8.45
N ARG A 60 -11.83 -6.64 -8.01
CA ARG A 60 -11.92 -7.86 -8.83
C ARG A 60 -12.62 -7.68 -10.19
N ASP A 61 -13.72 -6.90 -10.20
CA ASP A 61 -14.50 -6.68 -11.41
C ASP A 61 -13.79 -5.72 -12.38
N LEU A 62 -13.01 -4.78 -11.85
CA LEU A 62 -12.18 -3.86 -12.62
C LEU A 62 -10.92 -4.54 -13.14
N ASP A 63 -10.30 -5.35 -12.32
CA ASP A 63 -9.10 -6.13 -12.67
C ASP A 63 -9.35 -7.02 -13.88
N GLY A 64 -10.54 -7.60 -14.01
CA GLY A 64 -10.95 -8.40 -15.15
C GLY A 64 -11.04 -7.63 -16.48
N ARG A 65 -11.16 -6.30 -16.46
CA ARG A 65 -11.24 -5.44 -17.65
C ARG A 65 -9.87 -4.96 -18.15
N MET A 66 -8.84 -5.06 -17.34
CA MET A 66 -7.47 -4.63 -17.66
C MET A 66 -6.63 -5.83 -18.13
N ARG A 67 -5.90 -5.68 -19.23
CA ARG A 67 -5.03 -6.76 -19.77
C ARG A 67 -4.00 -7.24 -18.75
N ARG A 68 -3.40 -6.29 -18.03
CA ARG A 68 -2.36 -6.55 -17.02
C ARG A 68 -2.86 -7.38 -15.84
N THR A 69 -4.14 -7.24 -15.45
CA THR A 69 -4.68 -7.81 -14.21
C THR A 69 -5.74 -8.87 -14.42
N ALA A 70 -6.20 -9.10 -15.66
CA ALA A 70 -7.22 -10.11 -15.99
C ALA A 70 -6.81 -11.53 -15.58
N GLN A 71 -5.50 -11.83 -15.56
CA GLN A 71 -4.96 -13.14 -15.17
C GLN A 71 -4.73 -13.28 -13.66
N ARG A 72 -5.12 -12.30 -12.83
CA ARG A 72 -5.04 -12.41 -11.38
C ARG A 72 -5.93 -13.54 -10.85
N PRO A 73 -5.64 -14.11 -9.65
CA PRO A 73 -6.37 -15.27 -9.14
C PRO A 73 -7.90 -15.09 -9.03
N LEU A 74 -8.36 -13.89 -8.68
CA LEU A 74 -9.78 -13.61 -8.54
C LEU A 74 -10.50 -13.44 -9.90
N PRO A 75 -10.06 -12.51 -10.80
CA PRO A 75 -10.69 -12.35 -12.11
C PRO A 75 -10.67 -13.62 -12.96
N SER A 76 -9.61 -14.42 -12.84
CA SER A 76 -9.48 -15.69 -13.58
C SER A 76 -10.27 -16.87 -12.96
N GLY A 77 -10.93 -16.66 -11.82
CA GLY A 77 -11.73 -17.70 -11.15
C GLY A 77 -10.93 -18.77 -10.41
N ARG A 78 -9.59 -18.64 -10.27
CA ARG A 78 -8.74 -19.61 -9.57
C ARG A 78 -8.95 -19.61 -8.06
N LEU A 79 -9.38 -18.49 -7.48
CA LEU A 79 -9.75 -18.37 -6.07
C LEU A 79 -11.17 -17.81 -5.94
N LYS A 80 -11.90 -18.30 -4.94
CA LYS A 80 -13.24 -17.80 -4.64
C LYS A 80 -13.19 -16.47 -3.87
N PRO A 81 -14.14 -15.53 -4.11
CA PRO A 81 -14.13 -14.24 -3.43
C PRO A 81 -14.12 -14.35 -1.90
N ARG A 82 -14.84 -15.32 -1.33
CA ARG A 82 -14.88 -15.54 0.13
C ARG A 82 -13.53 -15.97 0.70
N GLU A 83 -12.77 -16.80 -0.03
CA GLU A 83 -11.43 -17.23 0.40
C GLU A 83 -10.48 -16.05 0.46
N VAL A 84 -10.50 -15.19 -0.57
CA VAL A 84 -9.66 -13.99 -0.64
C VAL A 84 -10.05 -12.97 0.43
N LEU A 85 -11.37 -12.76 0.65
CA LEU A 85 -11.86 -11.87 1.71
C LEU A 85 -11.38 -12.34 3.09
N ASN A 86 -11.61 -13.62 3.41
CA ASN A 86 -11.21 -14.18 4.70
C ASN A 86 -9.69 -14.11 4.90
N PHE A 87 -8.91 -14.46 3.88
CA PHE A 87 -7.45 -14.40 3.95
C PHE A 87 -6.96 -12.96 4.18
N GLY A 88 -7.52 -11.98 3.46
CA GLY A 88 -7.17 -10.58 3.63
C GLY A 88 -7.53 -10.01 5.00
N ILE A 89 -8.72 -10.34 5.52
CA ILE A 89 -9.13 -9.94 6.89
C ILE A 89 -8.22 -10.58 7.93
N THR A 90 -7.93 -11.88 7.80
CA THR A 90 -7.05 -12.60 8.73
C THR A 90 -5.66 -11.97 8.77
N LEU A 91 -5.03 -11.71 7.63
CA LEU A 91 -3.73 -11.04 7.58
C LEU A 91 -3.77 -9.64 8.21
N SER A 92 -4.83 -8.87 7.95
CA SER A 92 -4.99 -7.51 8.47
C SER A 92 -5.12 -7.48 9.99
N VAL A 93 -5.98 -8.35 10.54
CA VAL A 93 -6.21 -8.47 11.98
C VAL A 93 -4.97 -9.00 12.69
N LEU A 94 -4.37 -10.08 12.16
CA LEU A 94 -3.13 -10.63 12.72
C LEU A 94 -1.99 -9.61 12.65
N GLY A 95 -1.84 -8.88 11.55
CA GLY A 95 -0.80 -7.86 11.39
C GLY A 95 -0.97 -6.70 12.37
N GLY A 96 -2.18 -6.17 12.51
CA GLY A 96 -2.49 -5.11 13.49
C GLY A 96 -2.23 -5.57 14.92
N ALA A 97 -2.75 -6.73 15.32
CA ALA A 97 -2.54 -7.30 16.63
C ALA A 97 -1.05 -7.58 16.90
N TYR A 98 -0.35 -8.13 15.89
CA TYR A 98 1.08 -8.41 16.00
C TYR A 98 1.89 -7.13 16.24
N LEU A 99 1.63 -6.06 15.47
CA LEU A 99 2.30 -4.77 15.68
C LEU A 99 2.01 -4.19 17.07
N ALA A 100 0.78 -4.29 17.54
CA ALA A 100 0.40 -3.78 18.87
C ALA A 100 1.13 -4.51 20.02
N VAL A 101 1.29 -5.84 19.89
CA VAL A 101 1.88 -6.69 20.95
C VAL A 101 3.40 -6.70 20.90
N PHE A 102 3.99 -6.85 19.70
CA PHE A 102 5.43 -7.08 19.54
C PHE A 102 6.23 -5.82 19.18
N VAL A 103 5.56 -4.73 18.81
CA VAL A 103 6.20 -3.45 18.50
C VAL A 103 5.68 -2.36 19.44
N ASN A 104 4.62 -1.68 19.08
CA ASN A 104 3.88 -0.75 19.93
C ASN A 104 2.52 -0.39 19.31
N LEU A 105 1.64 0.16 20.15
CA LEU A 105 0.28 0.52 19.73
C LEU A 105 0.26 1.62 18.67
N LEU A 106 1.17 2.60 18.73
CA LEU A 106 1.22 3.71 17.77
C LEU A 106 1.48 3.20 16.35
N THR A 107 2.48 2.32 16.19
CA THR A 107 2.79 1.70 14.88
C THR A 107 1.63 0.87 14.36
N SER A 108 0.96 0.12 15.23
CA SER A 108 -0.24 -0.65 14.87
C SER A 108 -1.36 0.27 14.37
N VAL A 109 -1.66 1.34 15.09
CA VAL A 109 -2.70 2.32 14.72
C VAL A 109 -2.38 2.96 13.36
N ILE A 110 -1.13 3.39 13.13
CA ILE A 110 -0.71 3.93 11.84
C ILE A 110 -0.90 2.90 10.73
N GLY A 111 -0.51 1.65 10.95
CA GLY A 111 -0.69 0.57 9.97
C GLY A 111 -2.16 0.31 9.63
N LEU A 112 -3.04 0.26 10.64
CA LEU A 112 -4.48 0.07 10.43
C LEU A 112 -5.15 1.27 9.78
N LEU A 113 -4.78 2.50 10.14
CA LEU A 113 -5.26 3.71 9.48
C LEU A 113 -4.80 3.76 8.01
N THR A 114 -3.57 3.33 7.73
CA THR A 114 -3.04 3.20 6.37
C THR A 114 -3.88 2.22 5.56
N LEU A 115 -4.16 1.03 6.10
CA LEU A 115 -5.01 0.02 5.49
C LEU A 115 -6.41 0.57 5.20
N LEU A 116 -7.06 1.15 6.19
CA LEU A 116 -8.42 1.68 6.06
C LEU A 116 -8.49 2.82 5.05
N SER A 117 -7.57 3.79 5.11
CA SER A 117 -7.53 4.89 4.15
C SER A 117 -7.27 4.41 2.72
N TYR A 118 -6.42 3.41 2.55
CA TYR A 118 -6.16 2.81 1.25
C TYR A 118 -7.40 2.10 0.67
N LEU A 119 -8.08 1.27 1.47
CA LEU A 119 -9.22 0.47 1.00
C LEU A 119 -10.50 1.28 0.87
N LEU A 120 -10.81 2.15 1.85
CA LEU A 120 -12.10 2.82 1.94
C LEU A 120 -12.11 4.20 1.27
N VAL A 121 -10.95 4.84 1.13
CA VAL A 121 -10.86 6.18 0.55
C VAL A 121 -10.19 6.12 -0.83
N TYR A 122 -8.94 5.72 -0.89
CA TYR A 122 -8.18 5.71 -2.14
C TYR A 122 -8.78 4.79 -3.21
N THR A 123 -9.07 3.53 -2.87
CA THR A 123 -9.55 2.53 -3.84
C THR A 123 -10.86 2.95 -4.53
N PRO A 124 -11.90 3.44 -3.84
CA PRO A 124 -13.10 3.95 -4.50
C PRO A 124 -12.87 5.23 -5.30
N LEU A 125 -11.97 6.10 -4.85
CA LEU A 125 -11.70 7.39 -5.50
C LEU A 125 -11.06 7.25 -6.88
N LYS A 126 -10.33 6.18 -7.16
CA LYS A 126 -9.77 5.90 -8.50
C LYS A 126 -10.80 5.95 -9.62
N ARG A 127 -12.07 5.67 -9.31
CA ARG A 127 -13.19 5.69 -10.26
C ARG A 127 -13.90 7.04 -10.35
N LYS A 128 -13.69 7.92 -9.39
CA LYS A 128 -14.47 9.15 -9.24
C LYS A 128 -13.68 10.40 -9.60
N THR A 129 -12.37 10.40 -9.37
CA THR A 129 -11.57 11.62 -9.53
C THR A 129 -10.09 11.32 -9.73
N SER A 130 -9.41 12.21 -10.48
CA SER A 130 -7.96 12.19 -10.64
C SER A 130 -7.20 12.55 -9.35
N TRP A 131 -7.86 13.17 -8.38
CA TRP A 131 -7.30 13.42 -7.03
C TRP A 131 -6.98 12.15 -6.26
N ALA A 132 -7.43 10.98 -6.76
CA ALA A 132 -7.06 9.69 -6.19
C ALA A 132 -5.55 9.52 -6.06
N THR A 133 -4.74 10.02 -7.02
CA THR A 133 -3.27 9.97 -6.94
C THR A 133 -2.76 10.72 -5.72
N PHE A 134 -3.27 11.95 -5.48
CA PHE A 134 -2.89 12.75 -4.31
C PHE A 134 -3.28 12.04 -3.00
N ILE A 135 -4.50 11.56 -2.91
CA ILE A 135 -5.00 10.85 -1.71
C ILE A 135 -4.26 9.53 -1.48
N GLY A 136 -3.93 8.81 -2.54
CA GLY A 136 -3.17 7.56 -2.47
C GLY A 136 -1.73 7.73 -1.99
N ALA A 137 -1.16 8.92 -2.14
CA ALA A 137 0.19 9.21 -1.66
C ALA A 137 0.30 9.20 -0.12
N PHE A 138 -0.80 9.48 0.61
CA PHE A 138 -0.80 9.42 2.08
C PHE A 138 -0.53 8.00 2.62
N PRO A 139 -1.34 6.98 2.29
CA PRO A 139 -1.04 5.62 2.72
C PRO A 139 0.25 5.07 2.13
N GLY A 140 0.65 5.52 0.93
CA GLY A 140 1.88 5.07 0.30
C GLY A 140 3.16 5.54 0.99
N ALA A 141 3.15 6.70 1.67
CA ALA A 141 4.27 7.19 2.45
C ALA A 141 4.30 6.66 3.91
N ALA A 142 3.20 6.09 4.40
CA ALA A 142 3.08 5.64 5.78
C ALA A 142 4.10 4.58 6.23
N PRO A 143 4.61 3.68 5.38
CA PRO A 143 5.56 2.64 5.81
C PRO A 143 6.83 3.19 6.47
N VAL A 144 7.39 4.31 6.00
CA VAL A 144 8.57 4.91 6.65
C VAL A 144 8.23 5.45 8.03
N LEU A 145 7.03 5.99 8.21
CA LEU A 145 6.54 6.46 9.49
C LEU A 145 6.30 5.29 10.45
N MET A 146 5.78 4.16 9.95
CA MET A 146 5.64 2.93 10.74
C MET A 146 7.01 2.43 11.25
N GLY A 147 8.02 2.42 10.38
CA GLY A 147 9.38 2.06 10.77
C GLY A 147 9.97 3.00 11.84
N TRP A 148 9.78 4.31 11.68
CA TRP A 148 10.23 5.29 12.66
C TRP A 148 9.54 5.09 14.02
N THR A 149 8.23 5.00 14.04
CA THR A 149 7.45 4.84 15.27
C THR A 149 7.69 3.50 15.95
N ALA A 150 8.07 2.46 15.20
CA ALA A 150 8.46 1.17 15.77
C ALA A 150 9.68 1.28 16.70
N VAL A 151 10.61 2.19 16.41
CA VAL A 151 11.83 2.40 17.19
C VAL A 151 11.61 3.47 18.29
N ARG A 152 10.98 4.60 17.93
CA ARG A 152 10.87 5.77 18.83
C ARG A 152 9.57 5.85 19.63
N ASN A 153 8.56 5.07 19.26
CA ASN A 153 7.19 5.19 19.79
C ASN A 153 6.64 6.63 19.76
N SER A 154 7.12 7.43 18.83
CA SER A 154 6.71 8.81 18.59
C SER A 154 6.99 9.22 17.14
N ALA A 155 6.28 10.22 16.64
CA ALA A 155 6.48 10.78 15.30
C ALA A 155 7.03 12.21 15.43
N GLY A 156 8.34 12.34 15.61
CA GLY A 156 9.06 13.61 15.62
C GLY A 156 9.13 14.30 14.26
N LEU A 157 9.72 15.49 14.21
CA LEU A 157 9.85 16.28 12.98
C LEU A 157 10.58 15.51 11.87
N GLU A 158 11.63 14.77 12.22
CA GLU A 158 12.42 13.98 11.29
C GLU A 158 11.60 12.88 10.62
N ALA A 159 10.68 12.23 11.37
CA ALA A 159 9.75 11.25 10.83
C ALA A 159 8.84 11.87 9.77
N TRP A 160 8.33 13.08 10.03
CA TRP A 160 7.48 13.81 9.09
C TRP A 160 8.24 14.32 7.87
N VAL A 161 9.53 14.68 8.01
CA VAL A 161 10.39 15.02 6.87
C VAL A 161 10.57 13.80 5.95
N LEU A 162 10.88 12.63 6.51
CA LEU A 162 10.99 11.39 5.72
C LEU A 162 9.66 11.01 5.04
N TYR A 163 8.56 11.15 5.78
CA TYR A 163 7.24 10.95 5.23
C TYR A 163 6.94 11.89 4.05
N ALA A 164 7.23 13.19 4.21
CA ALA A 164 7.03 14.20 3.17
C ALA A 164 7.89 13.94 1.92
N LEU A 165 9.13 13.47 2.08
CA LEU A 165 10.00 13.07 0.97
C LEU A 165 9.38 11.92 0.18
N LEU A 166 8.94 10.84 0.85
CA LEU A 166 8.28 9.72 0.18
C LEU A 166 6.93 10.13 -0.41
N PHE A 167 6.17 10.98 0.28
CA PHE A 167 4.92 11.52 -0.22
C PHE A 167 5.14 12.27 -1.54
N ALA A 168 6.12 13.18 -1.59
CA ALA A 168 6.43 13.94 -2.79
C ALA A 168 6.96 13.05 -3.94
N TRP A 169 7.81 12.07 -3.62
CA TRP A 169 8.37 11.14 -4.60
C TRP A 169 7.31 10.30 -5.32
N GLN A 170 6.19 10.02 -4.67
CA GLN A 170 5.14 9.21 -5.27
C GLN A 170 4.45 9.89 -6.46
N PHE A 171 4.40 11.21 -6.54
CA PHE A 171 3.72 11.90 -7.64
C PHE A 171 4.34 11.59 -9.00
N PRO A 172 5.66 11.83 -9.25
CA PRO A 172 6.26 11.46 -10.52
C PRO A 172 6.14 9.96 -10.79
N HIS A 173 6.25 9.12 -9.76
CA HIS A 173 6.14 7.67 -9.90
C HIS A 173 4.73 7.24 -10.33
N PHE A 174 3.68 7.71 -9.66
CA PHE A 174 2.31 7.37 -10.00
C PHE A 174 1.87 7.97 -11.34
N LEU A 175 2.34 9.17 -11.68
CA LEU A 175 2.09 9.77 -12.99
C LEU A 175 2.71 8.94 -14.11
N ALA A 176 3.96 8.49 -13.95
CA ALA A 176 4.63 7.61 -14.90
C ALA A 176 3.87 6.29 -15.09
N ILE A 177 3.43 5.64 -14.00
CA ILE A 177 2.62 4.42 -14.05
C ILE A 177 1.27 4.69 -14.74
N ALA A 178 0.60 5.77 -14.38
CA ALA A 178 -0.69 6.13 -14.98
C ALA A 178 -0.57 6.38 -16.48
N TRP A 179 0.52 6.98 -16.93
CA TRP A 179 0.81 7.20 -18.34
C TRP A 179 1.13 5.89 -19.08
N MET A 180 1.97 5.05 -18.50
CA MET A 180 2.35 3.74 -19.05
C MET A 180 1.13 2.82 -19.27
N TYR A 181 0.17 2.82 -18.35
CA TYR A 181 -1.02 1.98 -18.37
C TYR A 181 -2.31 2.73 -18.71
N LYS A 182 -2.22 3.87 -19.39
CA LYS A 182 -3.38 4.73 -19.70
C LYS A 182 -4.54 4.00 -20.39
N GLU A 183 -4.23 3.09 -21.33
CA GLU A 183 -5.24 2.31 -22.05
C GLU A 183 -5.96 1.29 -21.15
N ASP A 184 -5.22 0.65 -20.22
CA ASP A 184 -5.79 -0.29 -19.26
C ASP A 184 -6.72 0.42 -18.28
N TYR A 185 -6.31 1.59 -17.78
CA TYR A 185 -7.15 2.41 -16.91
C TYR A 185 -8.39 2.94 -17.63
N ALA A 186 -8.28 3.30 -18.91
CA ALA A 186 -9.43 3.69 -19.73
C ALA A 186 -10.45 2.56 -19.87
N ARG A 187 -9.99 1.33 -20.17
CA ARG A 187 -10.86 0.13 -20.25
C ARG A 187 -11.56 -0.19 -18.93
N ALA A 188 -10.91 0.04 -17.81
CA ALA A 188 -11.48 -0.17 -16.47
C ALA A 188 -12.39 0.97 -16.01
N GLY A 189 -12.47 2.08 -16.77
CA GLY A 189 -13.25 3.26 -16.37
C GLY A 189 -12.66 4.00 -15.16
N MET A 190 -11.34 3.91 -14.96
CA MET A 190 -10.63 4.64 -13.90
C MET A 190 -10.30 6.06 -14.37
N LEU A 191 -10.67 7.08 -13.60
CA LEU A 191 -10.46 8.49 -13.93
C LEU A 191 -9.06 8.96 -13.47
N MET A 192 -8.01 8.38 -14.07
CA MET A 192 -6.63 8.83 -13.82
C MET A 192 -6.29 10.08 -14.64
N LEU A 193 -5.27 10.85 -14.20
CA LEU A 193 -4.86 12.11 -14.84
C LEU A 193 -4.68 12.02 -16.37
N PRO A 194 -4.01 10.99 -16.96
CA PRO A 194 -3.83 10.91 -18.40
C PRO A 194 -5.12 10.84 -19.22
N GLN A 195 -6.25 10.47 -18.62
CA GLN A 195 -7.55 10.43 -19.32
C GLN A 195 -8.23 11.80 -19.39
N ARG A 196 -7.90 12.70 -18.46
CA ARG A 196 -8.37 14.08 -18.45
C ARG A 196 -7.43 15.03 -19.19
N ASP A 197 -6.22 14.59 -19.46
CA ASP A 197 -5.16 15.35 -20.13
C ASP A 197 -4.38 14.44 -21.07
N PRO A 198 -5.00 14.05 -22.22
CA PRO A 198 -4.38 13.11 -23.18
C PRO A 198 -3.06 13.62 -23.76
N GLU A 199 -2.84 14.92 -23.77
CA GLU A 199 -1.66 15.59 -24.31
C GLU A 199 -0.57 15.85 -23.27
N GLY A 200 -0.87 15.67 -21.97
CA GLY A 200 0.08 15.87 -20.87
C GLY A 200 0.32 17.34 -20.49
N ASN A 201 -0.50 18.25 -20.97
CA ASN A 201 -0.32 19.71 -20.76
C ASN A 201 -0.63 20.20 -19.34
N ARG A 202 -1.30 19.36 -18.52
CA ARG A 202 -1.68 19.68 -17.13
C ARG A 202 -0.98 18.81 -16.10
N ALA A 203 -0.16 17.87 -16.53
CA ALA A 203 0.55 16.94 -15.65
C ALA A 203 1.94 17.45 -15.22
N PHE A 204 2.33 18.64 -15.72
CA PHE A 204 3.60 19.29 -15.42
C PHE A 204 3.38 20.73 -14.99
#